data_a5f3c7b04d95607d562ef0e2074763f4
#
_entry.id   a5f3c7b04d95607d562ef0e2074763f4
#
_cell.length_a   1.000
_cell.length_b   1.000
_cell.length_c   1.000
_cell.angle_alpha   90.00
_cell.angle_beta   90.00
_cell.angle_gamma   90.00
#
_symmetry.space_group_name_H-M   'P 1'
#
loop_
_entity.id
_entity.type
_entity.pdbx_description
1 polymer ?
#
loop_
_entity_poly.entity_id
_entity_poly.type
_entity_poly.pdbx_seq_one_letter_code
_entity_poly.pdbx_strand_id
1 'polypeptide(L)'
;MIAVIDYDAGNLKSVEKALIFLGETPVITRDREELLAADKVILPGVGAFGDAMDRLHQYGLVDVIKEIVKKGIPFLGICLGLQLMFESSEESPGVEGLGLLPGEILKIPETPGMKVPHMGWNSLKIDPNSRLFKGIPDGSYVYFVHSYYLKAGSEDIVAATTEYGTHIHAAVEKGNLYACQFHPEKSSQTGLKILENFISLP
;
A
#
# COMPACT_ATOMS: atom_id res chain seq x y z
N MET A 1 7.63 13.70 -11.82
CA MET A 1 7.69 13.96 -10.36
C MET A 1 6.87 12.91 -9.63
N ILE A 2 7.42 12.32 -8.54
CA ILE A 2 6.71 11.39 -7.68
C ILE A 2 6.32 12.15 -6.40
N ALA A 3 5.02 12.18 -6.08
CA ALA A 3 4.54 12.77 -4.84
C ALA A 3 4.27 11.69 -3.79
N VAL A 4 4.65 11.96 -2.55
CA VAL A 4 4.36 11.14 -1.37
C VAL A 4 3.42 11.94 -0.49
N ILE A 5 2.23 11.40 -0.23
CA ILE A 5 1.18 12.10 0.54
C ILE A 5 1.60 12.20 2.00
N ASP A 6 1.68 13.41 2.52
CA ASP A 6 1.91 13.72 3.92
C ASP A 6 0.58 14.03 4.63
N TYR A 7 0.09 13.09 5.42
CA TYR A 7 -1.09 13.27 6.28
C TYR A 7 -0.76 13.04 7.76
N ASP A 8 0.48 13.36 8.14
CA ASP A 8 1.05 13.14 9.48
C ASP A 8 1.10 11.64 9.89
N ALA A 9 1.10 10.73 8.92
CA ALA A 9 1.40 9.32 9.15
C ALA A 9 2.90 9.08 9.05
N GLY A 10 3.41 8.20 9.89
CA GLY A 10 4.83 7.90 9.94
C GLY A 10 5.40 7.19 8.72
N ASN A 11 6.72 7.01 8.71
CA ASN A 11 7.51 6.30 7.70
C ASN A 11 7.75 7.05 6.36
N LEU A 12 7.39 8.33 6.25
CA LEU A 12 7.65 9.14 5.07
C LEU A 12 9.12 9.12 4.66
N LYS A 13 10.03 9.28 5.63
CA LYS A 13 11.48 9.34 5.37
C LYS A 13 12.07 8.04 4.83
N SER A 14 11.54 6.88 5.21
CA SER A 14 12.02 5.61 4.69
C SER A 14 11.62 5.41 3.23
N VAL A 15 10.40 5.79 2.87
CA VAL A 15 9.94 5.79 1.48
C VAL A 15 10.72 6.81 0.65
N GLU A 16 10.89 8.04 1.15
CA GLU A 16 11.69 9.08 0.50
C GLU A 16 13.12 8.59 0.20
N LYS A 17 13.81 8.03 1.19
CA LYS A 17 15.17 7.51 1.02
C LYS A 17 15.26 6.39 -0.01
N ALA A 18 14.28 5.48 -0.06
CA ALA A 18 14.24 4.43 -1.05
C ALA A 18 14.07 4.99 -2.47
N LEU A 19 13.20 5.98 -2.65
CA LEU A 19 13.01 6.66 -3.93
C LEU A 19 14.27 7.42 -4.37
N ILE A 20 14.92 8.15 -3.44
CA ILE A 20 16.19 8.85 -3.73
C ILE A 20 17.28 7.85 -4.11
N PHE A 21 17.37 6.70 -3.45
CA PHE A 21 18.32 5.64 -3.78
C PHE A 21 18.10 5.11 -5.21
N LEU A 22 16.86 5.09 -5.69
CA LEU A 22 16.49 4.72 -7.06
C LEU A 22 16.69 5.84 -8.09
N GLY A 23 17.22 6.99 -7.66
CA GLY A 23 17.53 8.12 -8.55
C GLY A 23 16.39 9.12 -8.72
N GLU A 24 15.32 8.99 -7.94
CA GLU A 24 14.17 9.89 -8.00
C GLU A 24 14.34 11.11 -7.07
N THR A 25 13.58 12.16 -7.35
CA THR A 25 13.45 13.33 -6.47
C THR A 25 11.99 13.43 -6.01
N PRO A 26 11.61 12.69 -4.95
CA PRO A 26 10.24 12.70 -4.47
C PRO A 26 9.88 14.03 -3.80
N VAL A 27 8.61 14.41 -3.88
CA VAL A 27 8.04 15.55 -3.18
C VAL A 27 7.09 15.05 -2.11
N ILE A 28 7.40 15.33 -0.84
CA ILE A 28 6.51 15.03 0.29
C ILE A 28 5.59 16.22 0.44
N THR A 29 4.30 16.02 0.22
CA THR A 29 3.34 17.13 0.17
C THR A 29 1.91 16.70 0.52
N ARG A 30 1.12 17.66 0.96
CA ARG A 30 -0.35 17.57 1.08
C ARG A 30 -1.03 18.63 0.24
N ASP A 31 -0.26 19.40 -0.51
CA ASP A 31 -0.80 20.41 -1.40
C ASP A 31 -1.55 19.77 -2.58
N ARG A 32 -2.78 20.21 -2.80
CA ARG A 32 -3.66 19.67 -3.83
C ARG A 32 -3.06 19.82 -5.23
N GLU A 33 -2.50 20.98 -5.54
CA GLU A 33 -2.02 21.29 -6.89
C GLU A 33 -0.77 20.46 -7.20
N GLU A 34 0.14 20.32 -6.24
CA GLU A 34 1.32 19.48 -6.38
C GLU A 34 0.93 17.99 -6.56
N LEU A 35 -0.02 17.49 -5.77
CA LEU A 35 -0.50 16.11 -5.87
C LEU A 35 -1.16 15.83 -7.23
N LEU A 36 -1.96 16.75 -7.75
CA LEU A 36 -2.65 16.59 -9.04
C LEU A 36 -1.74 16.80 -10.25
N ALA A 37 -0.58 17.44 -10.05
CA ALA A 37 0.46 17.63 -11.07
C ALA A 37 1.52 16.51 -11.08
N ALA A 38 1.46 15.59 -10.12
CA ALA A 38 2.41 14.49 -10.03
C ALA A 38 2.20 13.46 -11.16
N ASP A 39 3.29 12.86 -11.61
CA ASP A 39 3.25 11.73 -12.56
C ASP A 39 2.85 10.43 -11.86
N LYS A 40 3.18 10.31 -10.57
CA LYS A 40 2.86 9.16 -9.70
C LYS A 40 2.67 9.62 -8.27
N VAL A 41 1.79 8.94 -7.54
CA VAL A 41 1.48 9.27 -6.15
C VAL A 41 1.62 8.03 -5.27
N ILE A 42 2.23 8.20 -4.10
CA ILE A 42 2.38 7.16 -3.08
C ILE A 42 1.62 7.59 -1.82
N LEU A 43 0.79 6.70 -1.31
CA LEU A 43 0.12 6.82 -0.01
C LEU A 43 0.78 5.86 0.98
N PRO A 44 1.77 6.31 1.75
CA PRO A 44 2.36 5.50 2.80
C PRO A 44 1.47 5.53 4.03
N GLY A 45 1.77 4.69 5.02
CA GLY A 45 1.12 4.84 6.32
C GLY A 45 1.52 3.76 7.31
N VAL A 46 1.53 4.17 8.57
CA VAL A 46 1.64 3.31 9.75
C VAL A 46 0.67 3.83 10.80
N GLY A 47 0.23 2.96 11.72
CA GLY A 47 -0.72 3.32 12.76
C GLY A 47 -2.12 2.76 12.51
N ALA A 48 -3.12 3.38 13.14
CA ALA A 48 -4.49 2.91 13.14
C ALA A 48 -5.30 3.44 11.94
N PHE A 49 -6.15 2.58 11.38
CA PHE A 49 -7.01 2.89 10.23
C PHE A 49 -7.91 4.11 10.47
N GLY A 50 -8.60 4.18 11.62
CA GLY A 50 -9.50 5.28 11.93
C GLY A 50 -8.78 6.62 12.04
N ASP A 51 -7.66 6.65 12.78
CA ASP A 51 -6.86 7.88 12.94
C ASP A 51 -6.33 8.40 11.60
N ALA A 52 -5.93 7.49 10.71
CA ALA A 52 -5.46 7.84 9.39
C ALA A 52 -6.59 8.42 8.52
N MET A 53 -7.78 7.81 8.53
CA MET A 53 -8.94 8.34 7.81
C MET A 53 -9.36 9.71 8.33
N ASP A 54 -9.35 9.93 9.65
CA ASP A 54 -9.65 11.22 10.25
C ASP A 54 -8.69 12.32 9.76
N ARG A 55 -7.39 12.01 9.68
CA ARG A 55 -6.38 12.94 9.15
C ARG A 55 -6.57 13.22 7.67
N LEU A 56 -6.86 12.20 6.86
CA LEU A 56 -7.17 12.40 5.44
C LEU A 56 -8.39 13.31 5.24
N HIS A 57 -9.43 13.16 6.06
CA HIS A 57 -10.59 14.06 6.05
C HIS A 57 -10.22 15.47 6.52
N GLN A 58 -9.48 15.59 7.62
CA GLN A 58 -9.07 16.87 8.19
C GLN A 58 -8.28 17.72 7.19
N TYR A 59 -7.42 17.10 6.39
CA TYR A 59 -6.62 17.78 5.37
C TYR A 59 -7.29 17.88 3.99
N GLY A 60 -8.54 17.42 3.85
CA GLY A 60 -9.27 17.43 2.58
C GLY A 60 -8.68 16.52 1.50
N LEU A 61 -7.87 15.52 1.91
CA LEU A 61 -7.13 14.65 0.99
C LEU A 61 -7.98 13.55 0.37
N VAL A 62 -9.12 13.21 0.97
CA VAL A 62 -10.00 12.15 0.45
C VAL A 62 -10.47 12.48 -0.97
N ASP A 63 -10.95 13.68 -1.22
CA ASP A 63 -11.41 14.10 -2.54
C ASP A 63 -10.25 14.25 -3.53
N VAL A 64 -9.09 14.72 -3.05
CA VAL A 64 -7.87 14.84 -3.86
C VAL A 64 -7.42 13.46 -4.34
N ILE A 65 -7.39 12.47 -3.46
CA ILE A 65 -7.02 11.08 -3.81
C ILE A 65 -8.00 10.51 -4.84
N LYS A 66 -9.30 10.68 -4.65
CA LYS A 66 -10.30 10.24 -5.62
C LYS A 66 -10.12 10.89 -7.00
N GLU A 67 -9.76 12.18 -7.02
CA GLU A 67 -9.46 12.88 -8.27
C GLU A 67 -8.18 12.37 -8.95
N ILE A 68 -7.10 12.12 -8.19
CA ILE A 68 -5.86 11.50 -8.68
C ILE A 68 -6.18 10.18 -9.39
N VAL A 69 -6.94 9.31 -8.72
CA VAL A 69 -7.33 8.00 -9.26
C VAL A 69 -8.18 8.15 -10.53
N LYS A 70 -9.14 9.07 -10.52
CA LYS A 70 -10.00 9.34 -11.70
C LYS A 70 -9.22 9.88 -12.89
N LYS A 71 -8.15 10.63 -12.65
CA LYS A 71 -7.23 11.11 -13.70
C LYS A 71 -6.34 10.03 -14.29
N GLY A 72 -6.32 8.82 -13.71
CA GLY A 72 -5.50 7.72 -14.17
C GLY A 72 -4.03 7.83 -13.72
N ILE A 73 -3.70 8.72 -12.79
CA ILE A 73 -2.34 8.84 -12.25
C ILE A 73 -2.01 7.55 -11.46
N PRO A 74 -0.88 6.88 -11.74
CA PRO A 74 -0.47 5.70 -10.99
C PRO A 74 -0.37 5.98 -9.49
N PHE A 75 -1.05 5.17 -8.70
CA PHE A 75 -1.21 5.36 -7.27
C PHE A 75 -0.80 4.09 -6.50
N LEU A 76 0.12 4.22 -5.55
CA LEU A 76 0.64 3.11 -4.74
C LEU A 76 0.31 3.29 -3.26
N GLY A 77 -0.50 2.41 -2.68
CA GLY A 77 -0.69 2.30 -1.24
C GLY A 77 0.34 1.36 -0.59
N ILE A 78 0.98 1.79 0.50
CA ILE A 78 1.97 0.98 1.24
C ILE A 78 1.50 0.75 2.67
N CYS A 79 1.42 -0.50 3.10
CA CYS A 79 1.04 -0.96 4.43
C CYS A 79 -0.34 -0.44 4.83
N LEU A 80 -0.45 0.49 5.79
CA LEU A 80 -1.71 1.15 6.12
C LEU A 80 -2.32 1.84 4.89
N GLY A 81 -1.49 2.38 3.99
CA GLY A 81 -1.95 2.98 2.74
C GLY A 81 -2.70 2.00 1.85
N LEU A 82 -2.31 0.72 1.78
CA LEU A 82 -3.11 -0.33 1.14
C LEU A 82 -4.49 -0.43 1.81
N GLN A 83 -4.51 -0.53 3.14
CA GLN A 83 -5.75 -0.74 3.89
C GLN A 83 -6.75 0.40 3.69
N LEU A 84 -6.27 1.65 3.69
CA LEU A 84 -7.09 2.85 3.48
C LEU A 84 -7.79 2.89 2.12
N MET A 85 -7.29 2.19 1.11
CA MET A 85 -7.88 2.14 -0.23
C MET A 85 -9.19 1.33 -0.30
N PHE A 86 -9.46 0.51 0.70
CA PHE A 86 -10.63 -0.38 0.75
C PHE A 86 -11.80 0.24 1.52
N GLU A 87 -12.87 -0.55 1.74
CA GLU A 87 -14.16 -0.03 2.22
C GLU A 87 -14.22 0.12 3.73
N SER A 88 -13.66 -0.84 4.47
CA SER A 88 -13.79 -0.87 5.94
C SER A 88 -12.66 -1.65 6.61
N SER A 89 -12.54 -1.49 7.94
CA SER A 89 -11.58 -2.24 8.74
C SER A 89 -12.18 -2.64 10.09
N GLU A 90 -11.96 -3.89 10.50
CA GLU A 90 -12.29 -4.36 11.84
C GLU A 90 -11.55 -3.61 12.97
N GLU A 91 -10.40 -2.99 12.64
CA GLU A 91 -9.65 -2.16 13.58
C GLU A 91 -10.45 -0.92 14.03
N SER A 92 -11.29 -0.38 13.15
CA SER A 92 -12.04 0.85 13.38
C SER A 92 -13.48 0.69 12.89
N PRO A 93 -14.33 -0.06 13.65
CA PRO A 93 -15.72 -0.29 13.27
C PRO A 93 -16.48 1.01 13.04
N GLY A 94 -17.22 1.08 11.93
CA GLY A 94 -18.00 2.26 11.54
C GLY A 94 -17.22 3.36 10.82
N VAL A 95 -15.91 3.23 10.67
CA VAL A 95 -15.10 4.15 9.86
C VAL A 95 -15.01 3.61 8.42
N GLU A 96 -15.44 4.42 7.47
CA GLU A 96 -15.32 4.10 6.04
C GLU A 96 -13.90 4.43 5.54
N GLY A 97 -13.34 3.53 4.72
CA GLY A 97 -12.10 3.77 3.98
C GLY A 97 -12.34 4.66 2.75
N LEU A 98 -11.33 4.79 1.90
CA LEU A 98 -11.41 5.55 0.66
C LEU A 98 -12.36 4.92 -0.37
N GLY A 99 -12.65 3.61 -0.25
CA GLY A 99 -13.56 2.91 -1.16
C GLY A 99 -13.11 2.91 -2.62
N LEU A 100 -11.81 2.93 -2.87
CA LEU A 100 -11.25 2.90 -4.23
C LEU A 100 -11.35 1.52 -4.86
N LEU A 101 -11.30 0.48 -4.03
CA LEU A 101 -11.42 -0.93 -4.41
C LEU A 101 -12.36 -1.64 -3.43
N PRO A 102 -13.11 -2.67 -3.91
CA PRO A 102 -13.97 -3.46 -3.04
C PRO A 102 -13.16 -4.42 -2.17
N GLY A 103 -13.52 -4.53 -0.91
CA GLY A 103 -12.90 -5.41 0.06
C GLY A 103 -12.86 -4.82 1.45
N GLU A 104 -12.46 -5.63 2.40
CA GLU A 104 -12.43 -5.30 3.82
C GLU A 104 -11.10 -5.69 4.46
N ILE A 105 -10.78 -5.01 5.55
CA ILE A 105 -9.58 -5.26 6.33
C ILE A 105 -9.99 -6.01 7.60
N LEU A 106 -9.46 -7.22 7.76
CA LEU A 106 -9.79 -8.13 8.86
C LEU A 106 -8.62 -8.29 9.82
N LYS A 107 -8.92 -8.64 11.06
CA LYS A 107 -7.88 -8.99 12.04
C LYS A 107 -7.28 -10.36 11.72
N ILE A 108 -5.96 -10.47 11.78
CA ILE A 108 -5.29 -11.76 11.67
C ILE A 108 -5.77 -12.67 12.81
N PRO A 109 -6.24 -13.90 12.50
CA PRO A 109 -6.75 -14.80 13.54
C PRO A 109 -5.66 -15.19 14.54
N GLU A 110 -6.03 -15.21 15.82
CA GLU A 110 -5.14 -15.70 16.87
C GLU A 110 -5.09 -17.23 16.80
N THR A 111 -3.92 -17.75 16.48
CA THR A 111 -3.67 -19.20 16.37
C THR A 111 -2.61 -19.60 17.40
N PRO A 112 -2.78 -20.70 18.15
CA PRO A 112 -1.77 -21.17 19.10
C PRO A 112 -0.39 -21.31 18.45
N GLY A 113 0.63 -20.70 19.06
CA GLY A 113 2.01 -20.72 18.55
C GLY A 113 2.33 -19.64 17.50
N MET A 114 1.36 -18.86 17.02
CA MET A 114 1.60 -17.73 16.14
C MET A 114 1.42 -16.42 16.88
N LYS A 115 2.35 -15.50 16.63
CA LYS A 115 2.30 -14.15 17.21
C LYS A 115 1.58 -13.19 16.25
N VAL A 116 0.72 -12.34 16.81
CA VAL A 116 0.16 -11.17 16.14
C VAL A 116 0.73 -9.93 16.83
N PRO A 117 1.32 -8.98 16.10
CA PRO A 117 1.34 -8.82 14.64
C PRO A 117 2.20 -9.85 13.90
N HIS A 118 1.86 -10.06 12.61
CA HIS A 118 2.75 -10.66 11.62
C HIS A 118 3.93 -9.71 11.42
N MET A 119 5.08 -10.05 11.97
CA MET A 119 6.27 -9.21 11.95
C MET A 119 7.47 -10.02 11.49
N GLY A 120 8.10 -9.57 10.41
CA GLY A 120 9.28 -10.21 9.85
C GLY A 120 9.14 -10.52 8.35
N TRP A 121 10.05 -11.34 7.87
CA TRP A 121 10.14 -11.73 6.47
C TRP A 121 9.20 -12.90 6.17
N ASN A 122 8.48 -12.79 5.07
CA ASN A 122 7.65 -13.88 4.56
C ASN A 122 7.67 -13.87 3.03
N SER A 123 7.42 -15.05 2.44
CA SER A 123 7.45 -15.24 0.99
C SER A 123 6.13 -14.86 0.34
N LEU A 124 6.22 -14.40 -0.90
CA LEU A 124 5.07 -14.07 -1.73
C LEU A 124 4.81 -15.16 -2.77
N LYS A 125 3.52 -15.50 -2.96
CA LYS A 125 3.04 -16.13 -4.17
C LYS A 125 2.55 -15.02 -5.11
N ILE A 126 3.20 -14.89 -6.26
CA ILE A 126 3.07 -13.74 -7.16
C ILE A 126 2.24 -14.13 -8.40
N ASP A 127 1.29 -13.27 -8.80
CA ASP A 127 0.66 -13.39 -10.10
C ASP A 127 1.67 -13.06 -11.21
N PRO A 128 1.98 -13.99 -12.13
CA PRO A 128 2.95 -13.78 -13.19
C PRO A 128 2.60 -12.64 -14.16
N ASN A 129 1.35 -12.20 -14.18
CA ASN A 129 0.87 -11.09 -15.02
C ASN A 129 0.97 -9.73 -14.37
N SER A 130 1.34 -9.66 -13.08
CA SER A 130 1.46 -8.39 -12.37
C SER A 130 2.59 -7.52 -12.92
N ARG A 131 2.25 -6.27 -13.21
CA ARG A 131 3.25 -5.26 -13.62
C ARG A 131 4.13 -4.83 -12.46
N LEU A 132 3.55 -4.75 -11.25
CA LEU A 132 4.26 -4.37 -10.03
C LEU A 132 5.37 -5.37 -9.68
N PHE A 133 5.15 -6.65 -9.96
CA PHE A 133 6.12 -7.72 -9.64
C PHE A 133 6.93 -8.20 -10.85
N LYS A 134 6.95 -7.44 -11.93
CA LYS A 134 7.71 -7.81 -13.14
C LYS A 134 9.18 -8.08 -12.82
N GLY A 135 9.65 -9.27 -13.19
CA GLY A 135 11.04 -9.70 -13.00
C GLY A 135 11.39 -10.12 -11.57
N ILE A 136 10.40 -10.24 -10.68
CA ILE A 136 10.58 -10.74 -9.31
C ILE A 136 10.20 -12.21 -9.28
N PRO A 137 11.10 -13.10 -8.82
CA PRO A 137 10.81 -14.53 -8.73
C PRO A 137 9.68 -14.82 -7.75
N ASP A 138 8.81 -15.78 -8.09
CA ASP A 138 7.84 -16.34 -7.16
C ASP A 138 8.55 -16.90 -5.92
N GLY A 139 7.97 -16.77 -4.74
CA GLY A 139 8.60 -17.13 -3.48
C GLY A 139 9.60 -16.11 -2.93
N SER A 140 9.76 -14.95 -3.54
CA SER A 140 10.60 -13.86 -2.99
C SER A 140 10.10 -13.38 -1.64
N TYR A 141 11.03 -13.05 -0.75
CA TYR A 141 10.74 -12.59 0.61
C TYR A 141 10.65 -11.07 0.69
N VAL A 142 9.68 -10.61 1.47
CA VAL A 142 9.46 -9.19 1.80
C VAL A 142 9.17 -9.02 3.29
N TYR A 143 9.30 -7.80 3.80
CA TYR A 143 9.14 -7.50 5.21
C TYR A 143 7.72 -7.03 5.55
N PHE A 144 7.07 -7.74 6.48
CA PHE A 144 5.74 -7.45 7.01
C PHE A 144 5.79 -6.92 8.45
N VAL A 145 4.88 -6.03 8.78
CA VAL A 145 4.55 -5.66 10.16
C VAL A 145 3.11 -5.17 10.19
N HIS A 146 2.16 -6.06 10.49
CA HIS A 146 0.74 -5.73 10.52
C HIS A 146 -0.06 -6.74 11.37
N SER A 147 -1.16 -6.27 11.95
CA SER A 147 -2.13 -7.08 12.72
C SER A 147 -3.44 -7.28 11.97
N TYR A 148 -3.68 -6.45 10.93
CA TYR A 148 -4.86 -6.51 10.07
C TYR A 148 -4.42 -6.74 8.64
N TYR A 149 -5.25 -7.45 7.86
CA TYR A 149 -4.92 -7.85 6.50
C TYR A 149 -6.10 -7.65 5.56
N LEU A 150 -5.81 -7.50 4.29
CA LEU A 150 -6.81 -7.37 3.23
C LEU A 150 -7.44 -8.71 2.88
N LYS A 151 -8.77 -8.72 2.84
CA LYS A 151 -9.57 -9.64 2.07
C LYS A 151 -10.23 -8.88 0.92
N ALA A 152 -9.64 -8.97 -0.26
CA ALA A 152 -10.16 -8.30 -1.45
C ALA A 152 -11.54 -8.84 -1.82
N GLY A 153 -12.41 -7.98 -2.31
CA GLY A 153 -13.76 -8.35 -2.75
C GLY A 153 -13.77 -9.14 -4.06
N SER A 154 -12.64 -9.19 -4.77
CA SER A 154 -12.47 -9.95 -6.02
C SER A 154 -11.03 -10.42 -6.16
N GLU A 155 -10.85 -11.69 -6.55
CA GLU A 155 -9.52 -12.30 -6.75
C GLU A 155 -8.78 -11.72 -7.97
N ASP A 156 -9.48 -11.17 -8.94
CA ASP A 156 -8.90 -10.60 -10.16
C ASP A 156 -8.02 -9.37 -9.93
N ILE A 157 -8.11 -8.74 -8.76
CA ILE A 157 -7.25 -7.62 -8.38
C ILE A 157 -6.03 -8.04 -7.56
N VAL A 158 -5.94 -9.32 -7.13
CA VAL A 158 -4.87 -9.78 -6.24
C VAL A 158 -3.60 -10.04 -7.04
N ALA A 159 -2.56 -9.29 -6.76
CA ALA A 159 -1.26 -9.38 -7.43
C ALA A 159 -0.26 -10.30 -6.72
N ALA A 160 -0.37 -10.44 -5.40
CA ALA A 160 0.43 -11.37 -4.60
C ALA A 160 -0.27 -11.76 -3.31
N THR A 161 0.03 -12.96 -2.83
CA THR A 161 -0.52 -13.51 -1.57
C THR A 161 0.61 -14.02 -0.68
N THR A 162 0.31 -14.17 0.60
CA THR A 162 1.18 -14.85 1.58
C THR A 162 0.34 -15.60 2.60
N GLU A 163 0.94 -16.55 3.30
CA GLU A 163 0.28 -17.33 4.33
C GLU A 163 0.84 -16.97 5.72
N TYR A 164 -0.03 -16.57 6.62
CA TYR A 164 0.31 -16.36 8.03
C TYR A 164 -0.93 -16.54 8.92
N GLY A 165 -1.17 -17.77 9.35
CA GLY A 165 -2.38 -18.14 10.11
C GLY A 165 -3.67 -18.06 9.31
N THR A 166 -3.65 -17.38 8.17
CA THR A 166 -4.71 -17.25 7.19
C THR A 166 -4.11 -16.91 5.83
N HIS A 167 -4.92 -17.00 4.79
CA HIS A 167 -4.54 -16.56 3.46
C HIS A 167 -4.65 -15.04 3.36
N ILE A 168 -3.54 -14.37 3.07
CA ILE A 168 -3.43 -12.91 3.05
C ILE A 168 -3.27 -12.42 1.61
N HIS A 169 -4.13 -11.52 1.17
CA HIS A 169 -3.96 -10.77 -0.07
C HIS A 169 -2.91 -9.67 0.18
N ALA A 170 -1.65 -9.98 -0.11
CA ALA A 170 -0.50 -9.15 0.26
C ALA A 170 -0.28 -7.97 -0.68
N ALA A 171 -0.77 -8.03 -1.90
CA ALA A 171 -0.70 -6.94 -2.87
C ALA A 171 -1.85 -7.01 -3.87
N VAL A 172 -2.23 -5.84 -4.37
CA VAL A 172 -3.28 -5.67 -5.38
C VAL A 172 -2.84 -4.79 -6.52
N GLU A 173 -3.44 -5.02 -7.68
CA GLU A 173 -3.23 -4.23 -8.89
C GLU A 173 -4.52 -4.15 -9.70
N LYS A 174 -5.00 -2.94 -9.99
CA LYS A 174 -6.16 -2.71 -10.87
C LYS A 174 -6.09 -1.36 -11.56
N GLY A 175 -5.97 -1.37 -12.88
CA GLY A 175 -5.83 -0.13 -13.65
C GLY A 175 -4.57 0.65 -13.25
N ASN A 176 -4.76 1.85 -12.72
CA ASN A 176 -3.70 2.70 -12.17
C ASN A 176 -3.49 2.55 -10.67
N LEU A 177 -4.23 1.65 -10.02
CA LEU A 177 -4.15 1.40 -8.57
C LEU A 177 -3.25 0.21 -8.28
N TYR A 178 -2.32 0.42 -7.36
CA TYR A 178 -1.37 -0.55 -6.85
C TYR A 178 -1.30 -0.45 -5.34
N ALA A 179 -1.13 -1.56 -4.65
CA ALA A 179 -0.89 -1.52 -3.22
C ALA A 179 -0.18 -2.78 -2.71
N CYS A 180 0.56 -2.65 -1.62
CA CYS A 180 1.19 -3.75 -0.92
C CYS A 180 1.05 -3.61 0.60
N GLN A 181 0.81 -4.73 1.30
CA GLN A 181 0.72 -4.78 2.75
C GLN A 181 2.10 -4.72 3.40
N PHE A 182 3.09 -5.32 2.78
CA PHE A 182 4.49 -5.25 3.22
C PHE A 182 5.10 -3.88 2.93
N HIS A 183 6.28 -3.66 3.47
CA HIS A 183 7.05 -2.43 3.28
C HIS A 183 8.13 -2.65 2.21
N PRO A 184 7.94 -2.24 0.95
CA PRO A 184 8.97 -2.39 -0.08
C PRO A 184 10.24 -1.62 0.28
N GLU A 185 10.14 -0.47 0.92
CA GLU A 185 11.25 0.35 1.40
C GLU A 185 12.09 -0.33 2.50
N LYS A 186 11.59 -1.43 3.07
CA LYS A 186 12.28 -2.26 4.09
C LYS A 186 12.54 -3.70 3.60
N SER A 187 12.29 -3.98 2.35
CA SER A 187 12.33 -5.34 1.79
C SER A 187 13.56 -5.60 0.92
N SER A 188 14.69 -4.92 1.20
CA SER A 188 15.96 -5.10 0.54
C SER A 188 15.84 -5.00 -1.00
N GLN A 189 16.59 -5.79 -1.76
CA GLN A 189 16.60 -5.74 -3.22
C GLN A 189 15.24 -6.05 -3.85
N THR A 190 14.48 -6.98 -3.28
CA THR A 190 13.12 -7.29 -3.74
C THR A 190 12.21 -6.06 -3.65
N GLY A 191 12.25 -5.38 -2.51
CA GLY A 191 11.45 -4.18 -2.30
C GLY A 191 11.86 -3.01 -3.21
N LEU A 192 13.15 -2.81 -3.41
CA LEU A 192 13.66 -1.79 -4.35
C LEU A 192 13.22 -2.08 -5.78
N LYS A 193 13.22 -3.35 -6.19
CA LYS A 193 12.74 -3.75 -7.52
C LYS A 193 11.24 -3.51 -7.70
N ILE A 194 10.43 -3.71 -6.66
CA ILE A 194 9.00 -3.40 -6.68
C ILE A 194 8.79 -1.88 -6.87
N LEU A 195 9.52 -1.05 -6.12
CA LEU A 195 9.45 0.40 -6.27
C LEU A 195 9.95 0.85 -7.66
N GLU A 196 11.03 0.28 -8.17
CA GLU A 196 11.54 0.55 -9.52
C GLU A 196 10.48 0.21 -10.58
N ASN A 197 9.80 -0.93 -10.45
CA ASN A 197 8.70 -1.30 -11.34
C ASN A 197 7.58 -0.27 -11.30
N PHE A 198 7.16 0.18 -10.10
CA PHE A 198 6.16 1.23 -9.97
C PHE A 198 6.59 2.54 -10.63
N ILE A 199 7.84 2.96 -10.41
CA ILE A 199 8.42 4.16 -11.05
C ILE A 199 8.37 4.07 -12.58
N SER A 200 8.61 2.88 -13.12
CA SER A 200 8.67 2.63 -14.56
C SER A 200 7.30 2.45 -15.23
N LEU A 201 6.20 2.44 -14.48
CA LEU A 201 4.85 2.37 -15.05
C LEU A 201 4.56 3.61 -15.92
N PRO A 202 3.79 3.46 -17.01
CA PRO A 202 3.38 4.59 -17.85
C PRO A 202 2.43 5.54 -17.13
#